data_55206a3158427c0df7711352f08b803f
#
_entry.id   55206a3158427c0df7711352f08b803f
#
_cell.length_a   1.000
_cell.length_b   1.000
_cell.length_c   1.000
_cell.angle_alpha   90.00
_cell.angle_beta   90.00
_cell.angle_gamma   90.00
#
_symmetry.space_group_name_H-M   'P 1'
#
loop_
_entity.id
_entity.type
_entity.pdbx_description
1 polymer ?
#
loop_
_entity_poly.entity_id
_entity_poly.type
_entity_poly.pdbx_seq_one_letter_code
_entity_poly.pdbx_strand_id
1 'polypeptide(L)'
;MKPETDQRLSDHISIGVLTRVFPPELVDRVVAEAGRTEVRHRLLPARVVVYYVLGLSLFSQACYEEVMRNLVEGLSWSSGWARSWNVPTKAALFKARSRLGPEPLRALFDAVAVPLATKKTKGAWYRRWRLMSIDGTVVDVADTPANEAEFGRPSSGRGDRRGAFPQVRLVGLAECGTHALVDVAVGACSSGETTLSRGLLGSLRPNMLVLADRNFFSFGLWNEARATGADLLWRTKANHVLPVDEALGDGSYLSHLRERQRPTAVVVRVIDYSIDDPGRPQAEGTYRLLTTITDPRQAPADELAGLYPQRWEFETVLDELKTHQRGPRVVLRSKMPDGVRQELYGYLCVHYAIRWLMHTVALDVDGDPDRLSFTRSLRVARRTTASHPGFSPSDAR
;
A
#
# COMPACT_ATOMS: atom_id res chain seq x y z
N MET A 1 28.65 43.50 6.85
CA MET A 1 28.04 42.44 7.67
C MET A 1 27.13 41.65 6.75
N LYS A 2 27.54 40.41 6.37
CA LYS A 2 26.66 39.49 5.68
C LYS A 2 25.73 38.86 6.72
N PRO A 3 24.41 38.80 6.51
CA PRO A 3 23.57 38.00 7.36
C PRO A 3 23.88 36.54 7.07
N GLU A 4 24.45 35.85 8.03
CA GLU A 4 24.50 34.39 8.09
C GLU A 4 23.07 33.88 8.26
N THR A 5 22.45 33.55 7.15
CA THR A 5 21.29 32.64 7.18
C THR A 5 21.76 31.31 6.64
N ASP A 6 22.20 30.45 7.55
CA ASP A 6 22.54 29.05 7.30
C ASP A 6 21.26 28.20 7.09
N GLN A 7 20.19 28.84 6.64
CA GLN A 7 18.92 28.19 6.32
C GLN A 7 19.00 27.53 4.95
N ARG A 8 18.92 26.20 4.95
CA ARG A 8 18.99 25.39 3.75
C ARG A 8 17.61 25.28 3.10
N LEU A 9 17.56 25.14 1.77
CA LEU A 9 16.31 24.86 1.05
C LEU A 9 15.58 23.64 1.64
N SER A 10 16.32 22.63 2.10
CA SER A 10 15.81 21.45 2.78
C SER A 10 14.97 21.75 4.02
N ASP A 11 15.18 22.91 4.65
CA ASP A 11 14.50 23.30 5.90
C ASP A 11 13.17 24.01 5.63
N HIS A 12 12.89 24.32 4.37
CA HIS A 12 11.73 25.11 3.96
C HIS A 12 10.74 24.36 3.05
N ILE A 13 11.04 23.11 2.62
CA ILE A 13 10.09 22.35 1.82
C ILE A 13 8.99 21.81 2.72
N SER A 14 7.78 22.27 2.48
CA SER A 14 6.57 21.73 3.08
C SER A 14 5.67 21.15 1.99
N ILE A 15 5.24 19.91 2.16
CA ILE A 15 4.20 19.28 1.37
C ILE A 15 2.91 19.15 2.18
N GLY A 16 2.64 20.19 2.99
CA GLY A 16 1.42 20.30 3.78
C GLY A 16 1.24 19.11 4.74
N VAL A 17 0.09 18.44 4.67
CA VAL A 17 -0.23 17.32 5.54
C VAL A 17 0.80 16.16 5.48
N LEU A 18 1.51 16.01 4.39
CA LEU A 18 2.50 14.94 4.24
C LEU A 18 3.71 15.13 5.17
N THR A 19 4.08 16.36 5.52
CA THR A 19 5.19 16.60 6.48
C THR A 19 4.85 16.16 7.91
N ARG A 20 3.58 16.02 8.24
CA ARG A 20 3.16 15.45 9.54
C ARG A 20 3.43 13.95 9.62
N VAL A 21 3.26 13.24 8.50
CA VAL A 21 3.51 11.79 8.42
C VAL A 21 4.98 11.50 8.14
N PHE A 22 5.63 12.37 7.36
CA PHE A 22 7.03 12.27 6.95
C PHE A 22 7.83 13.49 7.42
N PRO A 23 8.08 13.64 8.73
CA PRO A 23 8.84 14.78 9.24
C PRO A 23 10.32 14.70 8.75
N PRO A 24 11.01 15.85 8.67
CA PRO A 24 12.38 15.93 8.17
C PRO A 24 13.36 14.98 8.86
N GLU A 25 13.20 14.79 10.16
CA GLU A 25 14.06 13.93 10.97
C GLU A 25 13.91 12.46 10.55
N LEU A 26 12.68 12.03 10.22
CA LEU A 26 12.44 10.69 9.69
C LEU A 26 13.06 10.54 8.30
N VAL A 27 12.88 11.53 7.44
CA VAL A 27 13.45 11.51 6.07
C VAL A 27 14.97 11.43 6.13
N ASP A 28 15.62 12.24 6.98
CA ASP A 28 17.09 12.21 7.13
C ASP A 28 17.57 10.89 7.67
N ARG A 29 16.85 10.31 8.65
CA ARG A 29 17.19 9.01 9.20
C ARG A 29 17.19 7.92 8.13
N VAL A 30 16.10 7.78 7.36
CA VAL A 30 16.03 6.75 6.31
C VAL A 30 17.02 6.98 5.17
N VAL A 31 17.36 8.23 4.86
CA VAL A 31 18.40 8.59 3.90
C VAL A 31 19.79 8.15 4.41
N ALA A 32 20.06 8.38 5.70
CA ALA A 32 21.33 7.99 6.32
C ALA A 32 21.45 6.47 6.43
N GLU A 33 20.42 5.77 6.88
CA GLU A 33 20.36 4.30 6.97
C GLU A 33 20.56 3.63 5.60
N ALA A 34 20.03 4.25 4.53
CA ALA A 34 20.24 3.79 3.15
C ALA A 34 21.63 4.16 2.59
N GLY A 35 22.50 4.83 3.34
CA GLY A 35 23.84 5.26 2.89
C GLY A 35 23.79 6.31 1.77
N ARG A 36 22.73 7.13 1.72
CA ARG A 36 22.50 8.13 0.66
C ARG A 36 22.73 9.57 1.13
N THR A 37 23.30 9.78 2.31
CA THR A 37 23.72 11.11 2.80
C THR A 37 24.83 11.68 1.93
N GLU A 38 24.69 12.95 1.55
CA GLU A 38 25.68 13.62 0.71
C GLU A 38 26.90 14.09 1.52
N VAL A 39 28.08 13.84 0.95
CA VAL A 39 29.36 14.33 1.48
C VAL A 39 29.61 15.79 1.05
N ARG A 40 28.99 16.24 -0.06
CA ARG A 40 29.19 17.57 -0.63
C ARG A 40 27.89 18.35 -0.64
N HIS A 41 27.96 19.66 -0.41
CA HIS A 41 26.82 20.55 -0.57
C HIS A 41 26.26 20.50 -1.98
N ARG A 42 24.95 20.25 -2.12
CA ARG A 42 24.25 20.15 -3.42
C ARG A 42 23.00 21.02 -3.41
N LEU A 43 22.63 21.52 -4.61
CA LEU A 43 21.37 22.25 -4.79
C LEU A 43 20.12 21.37 -4.60
N LEU A 44 20.25 20.05 -4.83
CA LEU A 44 19.22 19.05 -4.64
C LEU A 44 19.74 17.98 -3.67
N PRO A 45 19.72 18.23 -2.36
CA PRO A 45 20.09 17.26 -1.35
C PRO A 45 19.05 16.12 -1.28
N ALA A 46 19.42 14.97 -0.71
CA ALA A 46 18.62 13.76 -0.67
C ALA A 46 17.25 13.99 -0.04
N ARG A 47 17.15 14.73 1.07
CA ARG A 47 15.87 15.11 1.71
C ARG A 47 14.93 15.80 0.71
N VAL A 48 15.44 16.79 -0.03
CA VAL A 48 14.66 17.50 -1.06
C VAL A 48 14.17 16.54 -2.14
N VAL A 49 15.01 15.59 -2.55
CA VAL A 49 14.66 14.60 -3.58
C VAL A 49 13.60 13.63 -3.08
N VAL A 50 13.64 13.22 -1.81
CA VAL A 50 12.58 12.40 -1.19
C VAL A 50 11.24 13.15 -1.25
N TYR A 51 11.18 14.39 -0.75
CA TYR A 51 9.95 15.18 -0.82
C TYR A 51 9.50 15.46 -2.25
N TYR A 52 10.45 15.62 -3.18
CA TYR A 52 10.14 15.76 -4.60
C TYR A 52 9.45 14.48 -5.16
N VAL A 53 9.90 13.29 -4.80
CA VAL A 53 9.25 12.03 -5.23
C VAL A 53 7.86 11.89 -4.61
N LEU A 54 7.68 12.27 -3.35
CA LEU A 54 6.34 12.35 -2.73
C LEU A 54 5.46 13.37 -3.47
N GLY A 55 6.00 14.52 -3.82
CA GLY A 55 5.33 15.54 -4.63
C GLY A 55 4.91 15.02 -6.01
N LEU A 56 5.78 14.26 -6.70
CA LEU A 56 5.43 13.60 -7.97
C LEU A 56 4.24 12.66 -7.85
N SER A 57 4.11 11.98 -6.70
CA SER A 57 3.02 11.06 -6.43
C SER A 57 1.73 11.78 -5.98
N LEU A 58 1.87 12.93 -5.32
CA LEU A 58 0.75 13.79 -4.95
C LEU A 58 0.19 14.54 -6.17
N PHE A 59 1.05 15.11 -7.01
CA PHE A 59 0.71 15.86 -8.22
C PHE A 59 0.95 15.02 -9.47
N SER A 60 0.37 13.83 -9.53
CA SER A 60 0.62 12.82 -10.56
C SER A 60 0.41 13.28 -12.00
N GLN A 61 -0.42 14.32 -12.22
CA GLN A 61 -0.72 14.86 -13.55
C GLN A 61 0.20 16.04 -13.95
N ALA A 62 0.98 16.59 -13.01
CA ALA A 62 1.86 17.71 -13.27
C ALA A 62 3.19 17.26 -13.91
N CYS A 63 3.83 18.14 -14.67
CA CYS A 63 5.16 17.88 -15.19
C CYS A 63 6.23 17.99 -14.08
N TYR A 64 7.43 17.50 -14.35
CA TYR A 64 8.50 17.43 -13.34
C TYR A 64 8.88 18.81 -12.76
N GLU A 65 8.97 19.81 -13.62
CA GLU A 65 9.30 21.17 -13.21
C GLU A 65 8.15 21.83 -12.44
N GLU A 66 6.91 21.53 -12.82
CA GLU A 66 5.72 22.06 -12.15
C GLU A 66 5.60 21.50 -10.72
N VAL A 67 5.85 20.21 -10.53
CA VAL A 67 5.89 19.63 -9.19
C VAL A 67 6.93 20.33 -8.33
N MET A 68 8.11 20.61 -8.89
CA MET A 68 9.15 21.31 -8.16
C MET A 68 8.77 22.76 -7.84
N ARG A 69 8.08 23.46 -8.75
CA ARG A 69 7.51 24.80 -8.47
C ARG A 69 6.52 24.75 -7.32
N ASN A 70 5.56 23.83 -7.34
CA ASN A 70 4.58 23.68 -6.27
C ASN A 70 5.21 23.46 -4.89
N LEU A 71 6.35 22.77 -4.85
CA LEU A 71 7.12 22.58 -3.60
C LEU A 71 7.86 23.84 -3.16
N VAL A 72 8.26 24.69 -4.09
CA VAL A 72 9.09 25.88 -3.84
C VAL A 72 8.26 27.15 -3.68
N GLU A 73 7.12 27.28 -4.36
CA GLU A 73 6.27 28.49 -4.30
C GLU A 73 5.68 28.71 -2.91
N GLY A 74 5.37 27.64 -2.18
CA GLY A 74 5.01 27.74 -0.77
C GLY A 74 6.11 28.38 0.11
N LEU A 75 7.36 28.36 -0.34
CA LEU A 75 8.52 28.90 0.37
C LEU A 75 8.72 30.41 0.15
N SER A 76 8.49 30.89 -1.07
CA SER A 76 8.75 32.29 -1.39
C SER A 76 7.81 33.27 -0.65
N TRP A 77 6.61 32.80 -0.33
CA TRP A 77 5.61 33.60 0.41
C TRP A 77 5.88 33.72 1.90
N SER A 78 6.41 32.65 2.52
CA SER A 78 6.58 32.58 3.98
C SER A 78 7.91 33.16 4.48
N SER A 79 8.93 33.19 3.63
CA SER A 79 10.31 33.51 4.05
C SER A 79 10.79 34.91 3.65
N GLY A 80 9.97 35.72 2.94
CA GLY A 80 10.42 37.00 2.43
C GLY A 80 11.60 36.91 1.44
N TRP A 81 11.81 35.77 0.83
CA TRP A 81 12.89 35.53 -0.12
C TRP A 81 12.65 36.30 -1.42
N ALA A 82 13.26 37.44 -1.54
CA ALA A 82 13.24 38.29 -2.74
C ALA A 82 14.06 37.73 -3.92
N ARG A 83 14.62 36.49 -3.82
CA ARG A 83 15.41 35.87 -4.88
C ARG A 83 14.63 34.79 -5.55
N SER A 84 14.42 34.93 -6.87
CA SER A 84 13.88 33.91 -7.74
C SER A 84 14.75 32.63 -7.66
N TRP A 85 14.19 31.56 -7.10
CA TRP A 85 14.85 30.27 -7.10
C TRP A 85 14.75 29.65 -8.48
N ASN A 86 15.89 29.30 -9.07
CA ASN A 86 15.89 28.65 -10.38
C ASN A 86 15.38 27.22 -10.24
N VAL A 87 14.23 26.91 -10.86
CA VAL A 87 13.70 25.57 -10.92
C VAL A 87 14.72 24.66 -11.61
N PRO A 88 15.13 23.54 -11.00
CA PRO A 88 16.06 22.61 -11.59
C PRO A 88 15.55 22.01 -12.91
N THR A 89 16.44 21.81 -13.85
CA THR A 89 16.10 21.16 -15.11
C THR A 89 15.70 19.68 -14.91
N LYS A 90 14.94 19.12 -15.84
CA LYS A 90 14.62 17.68 -15.87
C LYS A 90 15.85 16.80 -15.70
N ALA A 91 16.97 17.14 -16.36
CA ALA A 91 18.20 16.40 -16.28
C ALA A 91 18.80 16.43 -14.88
N ALA A 92 18.76 17.58 -14.18
CA ALA A 92 19.22 17.72 -12.81
C ALA A 92 18.35 16.91 -11.84
N LEU A 93 17.02 16.95 -12.00
CA LEU A 93 16.06 16.17 -11.22
C LEU A 93 16.27 14.67 -11.43
N PHE A 94 16.45 14.23 -12.69
CA PHE A 94 16.74 12.83 -13.00
C PHE A 94 18.06 12.36 -12.34
N LYS A 95 19.14 13.11 -12.48
CA LYS A 95 20.42 12.79 -11.84
C LYS A 95 20.32 12.74 -10.30
N ALA A 96 19.54 13.64 -9.71
CA ALA A 96 19.33 13.65 -8.27
C ALA A 96 18.54 12.42 -7.80
N ARG A 97 17.47 12.03 -8.51
CA ARG A 97 16.72 10.79 -8.23
C ARG A 97 17.59 9.54 -8.40
N SER A 98 18.42 9.46 -9.46
CA SER A 98 19.31 8.33 -9.68
C SER A 98 20.35 8.18 -8.55
N ARG A 99 20.82 9.30 -7.98
CA ARG A 99 21.74 9.24 -6.82
C ARG A 99 21.03 8.78 -5.54
N LEU A 100 19.77 9.20 -5.35
CA LEU A 100 18.99 8.80 -4.18
C LEU A 100 18.77 7.29 -4.14
N GLY A 101 18.53 6.66 -5.30
CA GLY A 101 18.12 5.24 -5.34
C GLY A 101 16.70 5.02 -4.80
N PRO A 102 16.17 3.79 -4.89
CA PRO A 102 14.83 3.45 -4.39
C PRO A 102 14.78 3.17 -2.88
N GLU A 103 15.91 2.84 -2.24
CA GLU A 103 16.00 2.36 -0.86
C GLU A 103 15.41 3.36 0.16
N PRO A 104 15.71 4.68 0.10
CA PRO A 104 15.14 5.64 1.06
C PRO A 104 13.62 5.72 1.00
N LEU A 105 13.01 5.62 -0.19
CA LEU A 105 11.54 5.67 -0.34
C LEU A 105 10.89 4.40 0.22
N ARG A 106 11.52 3.24 0.02
CA ARG A 106 11.08 1.98 0.62
C ARG A 106 11.18 2.06 2.14
N ALA A 107 12.36 2.42 2.67
CA ALA A 107 12.57 2.57 4.10
C ALA A 107 11.62 3.59 4.75
N LEU A 108 11.28 4.68 4.02
CA LEU A 108 10.30 5.65 4.47
C LEU A 108 8.90 5.05 4.60
N PHE A 109 8.46 4.26 3.61
CA PHE A 109 7.20 3.53 3.69
C PHE A 109 7.22 2.53 4.85
N ASP A 110 8.24 1.68 4.93
CA ASP A 110 8.38 0.64 5.96
C ASP A 110 8.38 1.25 7.39
N ALA A 111 8.90 2.48 7.54
CA ALA A 111 8.96 3.17 8.83
C ALA A 111 7.59 3.70 9.32
N VAL A 112 6.65 3.99 8.42
CA VAL A 112 5.34 4.58 8.77
C VAL A 112 4.16 3.64 8.56
N ALA A 113 4.30 2.66 7.68
CA ALA A 113 3.23 1.76 7.29
C ALA A 113 2.87 0.78 8.41
N VAL A 114 2.00 1.24 9.32
CA VAL A 114 1.46 0.46 10.43
C VAL A 114 -0.07 0.50 10.39
N PRO A 115 -0.77 -0.46 11.01
CA PRO A 115 -2.22 -0.39 11.14
C PRO A 115 -2.66 0.89 11.85
N LEU A 116 -3.62 1.60 11.29
CA LEU A 116 -4.11 2.88 11.80
C LEU A 116 -5.25 2.73 12.81
N ALA A 117 -6.08 1.69 12.68
CA ALA A 117 -7.29 1.56 13.45
C ALA A 117 -7.05 1.51 14.95
N THR A 118 -7.78 2.32 15.68
CA THR A 118 -7.97 2.20 17.13
C THR A 118 -9.16 1.27 17.42
N LYS A 119 -9.39 0.91 18.68
CA LYS A 119 -10.57 0.11 19.07
C LYS A 119 -11.91 0.79 18.76
N LYS A 120 -11.91 2.11 18.53
CA LYS A 120 -13.10 2.89 18.16
C LYS A 120 -13.33 2.96 16.65
N THR A 121 -12.36 2.51 15.84
CA THR A 121 -12.45 2.60 14.38
C THR A 121 -13.49 1.63 13.85
N LYS A 122 -14.52 2.15 13.19
CA LYS A 122 -15.60 1.36 12.59
C LYS A 122 -15.05 0.56 11.40
N GLY A 123 -15.59 -0.63 11.15
CA GLY A 123 -15.19 -1.49 10.02
C GLY A 123 -13.85 -2.23 10.19
N ALA A 124 -12.99 -1.82 11.11
CA ALA A 124 -11.63 -2.37 11.23
C ALA A 124 -11.53 -3.60 12.16
N TRP A 125 -12.59 -4.00 12.82
CA TRP A 125 -12.56 -5.05 13.83
C TRP A 125 -13.73 -6.03 13.70
N TYR A 126 -13.39 -7.29 13.85
CA TYR A 126 -14.37 -8.32 14.14
C TYR A 126 -14.07 -8.89 15.53
N ARG A 127 -14.92 -8.58 16.51
CA ARG A 127 -14.68 -8.97 17.92
C ARG A 127 -13.30 -8.51 18.42
N ARG A 128 -12.39 -9.44 18.71
CA ARG A 128 -11.02 -9.14 19.15
C ARG A 128 -10.04 -8.95 17.97
N TRP A 129 -10.40 -9.40 16.79
CA TRP A 129 -9.51 -9.46 15.64
C TRP A 129 -9.54 -8.15 14.82
N ARG A 130 -8.35 -7.69 14.53
CA ARG A 130 -8.14 -6.66 13.51
C ARG A 130 -8.31 -7.28 12.14
N LEU A 131 -9.14 -6.71 11.30
CA LEU A 131 -9.39 -7.21 9.95
C LEU A 131 -8.30 -6.73 9.00
N MET A 132 -7.68 -7.68 8.32
CA MET A 132 -6.66 -7.43 7.32
C MET A 132 -7.04 -8.14 6.02
N SER A 133 -6.69 -7.57 4.88
CA SER A 133 -6.89 -8.19 3.58
C SER A 133 -5.59 -8.27 2.79
N ILE A 134 -5.37 -9.40 2.11
CA ILE A 134 -4.26 -9.58 1.14
C ILE A 134 -4.88 -9.66 -0.24
N ASP A 135 -4.35 -8.83 -1.16
CA ASP A 135 -4.68 -8.95 -2.59
C ASP A 135 -3.51 -8.44 -3.44
N GLY A 136 -3.57 -8.70 -4.74
CA GLY A 136 -2.52 -8.38 -5.68
C GLY A 136 -3.01 -7.56 -6.86
N THR A 137 -2.08 -6.85 -7.49
CA THR A 137 -2.34 -6.12 -8.72
C THR A 137 -1.10 -6.01 -9.58
N VAL A 138 -1.28 -5.58 -10.81
CA VAL A 138 -0.20 -5.19 -11.73
C VAL A 138 -0.32 -3.72 -12.10
N VAL A 139 0.83 -3.11 -12.37
CA VAL A 139 0.95 -1.71 -12.76
C VAL A 139 1.83 -1.63 -14.01
N ASP A 140 1.32 -0.94 -15.04
CA ASP A 140 2.08 -0.70 -16.27
C ASP A 140 3.21 0.28 -16.02
N VAL A 141 4.38 -0.03 -16.55
CA VAL A 141 5.59 0.81 -16.49
C VAL A 141 6.03 1.23 -17.87
N ALA A 142 6.81 2.31 -17.98
CA ALA A 142 7.27 2.84 -19.25
C ALA A 142 7.93 1.74 -20.11
N ASP A 143 7.56 1.71 -21.38
CA ASP A 143 8.08 0.74 -22.35
C ASP A 143 9.54 1.06 -22.69
N THR A 144 10.45 0.44 -21.97
CA THR A 144 11.89 0.53 -22.16
C THR A 144 12.53 -0.84 -21.99
N PRO A 145 13.65 -1.11 -22.71
CA PRO A 145 14.37 -2.38 -22.54
C PRO A 145 14.77 -2.67 -21.07
N ALA A 146 15.14 -1.64 -20.31
CA ALA A 146 15.53 -1.80 -18.90
C ALA A 146 14.35 -2.23 -18.03
N ASN A 147 13.17 -1.61 -18.19
CA ASN A 147 11.98 -1.98 -17.44
C ASN A 147 11.46 -3.35 -17.87
N GLU A 148 11.52 -3.69 -19.16
CA GLU A 148 11.12 -5.02 -19.64
C GLU A 148 12.04 -6.13 -19.12
N ALA A 149 13.35 -5.90 -19.11
CA ALA A 149 14.31 -6.85 -18.55
C ALA A 149 14.09 -7.12 -17.07
N GLU A 150 13.73 -6.10 -16.29
CA GLU A 150 13.55 -6.19 -14.84
C GLU A 150 12.18 -6.73 -14.43
N PHE A 151 11.10 -6.18 -15.01
CA PHE A 151 9.74 -6.46 -14.56
C PHE A 151 9.02 -7.48 -15.44
N GLY A 152 9.50 -7.69 -16.65
CA GLY A 152 8.85 -8.56 -17.62
C GLY A 152 7.62 -7.92 -18.28
N ARG A 153 7.10 -8.60 -19.27
CA ARG A 153 5.90 -8.21 -20.04
C ARG A 153 4.90 -9.37 -20.04
N PRO A 154 3.62 -9.12 -19.79
CA PRO A 154 2.64 -10.19 -19.82
C PRO A 154 2.53 -10.74 -21.25
N SER A 155 2.44 -12.06 -21.36
CA SER A 155 2.12 -12.75 -22.61
C SER A 155 0.73 -13.35 -22.51
N SER A 156 -0.09 -13.23 -23.55
CA SER A 156 -1.32 -14.02 -23.62
C SER A 156 -0.91 -15.47 -23.96
N GLY A 157 -1.28 -16.45 -23.15
CA GLY A 157 -0.97 -17.87 -23.37
C GLY A 157 -1.56 -18.48 -24.66
N ARG A 158 -2.12 -17.67 -25.55
CA ARG A 158 -2.62 -18.02 -26.87
C ARG A 158 -2.03 -17.07 -27.92
N GLY A 159 -0.85 -17.45 -28.46
CA GLY A 159 -0.20 -16.75 -29.58
C GLY A 159 0.78 -15.65 -29.15
N ASP A 160 1.50 -15.07 -30.12
CA ASP A 160 2.55 -14.05 -29.96
C ASP A 160 2.08 -12.66 -29.48
N ARG A 161 0.92 -12.55 -28.85
CA ARG A 161 0.42 -11.26 -28.34
C ARG A 161 1.12 -10.92 -27.03
N ARG A 162 2.14 -10.09 -27.13
CA ARG A 162 2.78 -9.42 -25.99
C ARG A 162 1.88 -8.30 -25.49
N GLY A 163 1.82 -8.10 -24.16
CA GLY A 163 1.17 -6.92 -23.58
C GLY A 163 1.78 -5.62 -24.10
N ALA A 164 1.01 -4.53 -24.10
CA ALA A 164 1.47 -3.22 -24.62
C ALA A 164 2.64 -2.65 -23.79
N PHE A 165 2.68 -2.94 -22.48
CA PHE A 165 3.67 -2.41 -21.54
C PHE A 165 4.29 -3.52 -20.69
N PRO A 166 5.56 -3.35 -20.23
CA PRO A 166 6.08 -4.13 -19.12
C PRO A 166 5.26 -3.83 -17.86
N GLN A 167 5.18 -4.80 -16.94
CA GLN A 167 4.35 -4.68 -15.75
C GLN A 167 5.11 -5.09 -14.50
N VAL A 168 4.97 -4.29 -13.45
CA VAL A 168 5.38 -4.63 -12.10
C VAL A 168 4.19 -5.22 -11.35
N ARG A 169 4.41 -6.33 -10.62
CA ARG A 169 3.39 -6.93 -9.75
C ARG A 169 3.56 -6.42 -8.33
N LEU A 170 2.45 -6.11 -7.70
CA LEU A 170 2.33 -5.74 -6.30
C LEU A 170 1.42 -6.73 -5.61
N VAL A 171 1.79 -7.15 -4.41
CA VAL A 171 0.89 -7.82 -3.46
C VAL A 171 0.97 -7.04 -2.17
N GLY A 172 -0.17 -6.65 -1.60
CA GLY A 172 -0.21 -5.81 -0.42
C GLY A 172 -0.99 -6.45 0.73
N LEU A 173 -0.72 -5.97 1.92
CA LEU A 173 -1.48 -6.22 3.14
C LEU A 173 -2.13 -4.89 3.55
N ALA A 174 -3.46 -4.83 3.56
CA ALA A 174 -4.20 -3.65 3.96
C ALA A 174 -5.06 -3.92 5.19
N GLU A 175 -5.23 -2.89 6.03
CA GLU A 175 -6.19 -2.89 7.12
C GLU A 175 -7.58 -2.54 6.59
N CYS A 176 -8.57 -3.41 6.82
CA CYS A 176 -9.95 -3.11 6.51
C CYS A 176 -10.48 -1.95 7.39
N GLY A 177 -11.47 -1.20 6.89
CA GLY A 177 -12.07 -0.05 7.55
C GLY A 177 -11.23 1.23 7.50
N THR A 178 -9.90 1.16 7.45
CA THR A 178 -9.03 2.34 7.25
C THR A 178 -8.42 2.41 5.86
N HIS A 179 -8.39 1.29 5.13
CA HIS A 179 -7.72 1.09 3.85
C HIS A 179 -6.21 1.41 3.88
N ALA A 180 -5.61 1.41 5.07
CA ALA A 180 -4.18 1.64 5.21
C ALA A 180 -3.39 0.43 4.70
N LEU A 181 -2.54 0.64 3.69
CA LEU A 181 -1.56 -0.36 3.28
C LEU A 181 -0.44 -0.39 4.32
N VAL A 182 -0.24 -1.55 4.94
CA VAL A 182 0.75 -1.73 6.01
C VAL A 182 1.99 -2.49 5.55
N ASP A 183 1.91 -3.16 4.41
CA ASP A 183 3.06 -3.83 3.79
C ASP A 183 2.79 -4.09 2.31
N VAL A 184 3.84 -4.08 1.48
CA VAL A 184 3.74 -4.33 0.04
C VAL A 184 4.97 -5.08 -0.47
N ALA A 185 4.75 -6.23 -1.10
CA ALA A 185 5.76 -6.95 -1.86
C ALA A 185 5.71 -6.56 -3.34
N VAL A 186 6.87 -6.26 -3.93
CA VAL A 186 7.03 -5.82 -5.31
C VAL A 186 7.85 -6.84 -6.08
N GLY A 187 7.40 -7.24 -7.26
CA GLY A 187 8.11 -8.21 -8.09
C GLY A 187 7.83 -8.05 -9.58
N ALA A 188 8.47 -8.90 -10.39
CA ALA A 188 8.20 -9.00 -11.81
C ALA A 188 6.76 -9.48 -12.09
N CYS A 189 6.21 -9.17 -13.26
CA CYS A 189 4.84 -9.62 -13.61
C CYS A 189 4.70 -11.16 -13.64
N SER A 190 5.81 -11.87 -13.87
CA SER A 190 5.87 -13.34 -13.83
C SER A 190 5.91 -13.92 -12.42
N SER A 191 6.20 -13.11 -11.39
CA SER A 191 6.22 -13.57 -10.00
C SER A 191 4.81 -13.95 -9.56
N GLY A 192 4.65 -15.15 -8.99
CA GLY A 192 3.36 -15.61 -8.47
C GLY A 192 2.91 -14.79 -7.26
N GLU A 193 1.62 -14.53 -7.13
CA GLU A 193 1.06 -13.80 -5.97
C GLU A 193 1.35 -14.53 -4.66
N THR A 194 1.23 -15.85 -4.63
CA THR A 194 1.58 -16.66 -3.46
C THR A 194 3.07 -16.57 -3.08
N THR A 195 3.95 -16.37 -4.06
CA THR A 195 5.39 -16.18 -3.80
C THR A 195 5.64 -14.81 -3.17
N LEU A 196 5.02 -13.75 -3.72
CA LEU A 196 5.16 -12.39 -3.18
C LEU A 196 4.51 -12.26 -1.80
N SER A 197 3.39 -12.94 -1.55
CA SER A 197 2.71 -12.92 -0.23
C SER A 197 3.59 -13.43 0.91
N ARG A 198 4.58 -14.29 0.64
CA ARG A 198 5.55 -14.70 1.65
C ARG A 198 6.36 -13.54 2.20
N GLY A 199 6.60 -12.52 1.38
CA GLY A 199 7.27 -11.28 1.82
C GLY A 199 6.46 -10.49 2.85
N LEU A 200 5.14 -10.68 2.91
CA LEU A 200 4.24 -9.99 3.84
C LEU A 200 4.07 -10.70 5.19
N LEU A 201 4.52 -11.95 5.31
CA LEU A 201 4.31 -12.76 6.52
C LEU A 201 4.94 -12.12 7.76
N GLY A 202 6.05 -11.42 7.60
CA GLY A 202 6.71 -10.67 8.66
C GLY A 202 5.85 -9.53 9.25
N SER A 203 4.80 -9.11 8.58
CA SER A 203 3.87 -8.05 9.02
C SER A 203 2.60 -8.60 9.68
N LEU A 204 2.35 -9.90 9.60
CA LEU A 204 1.23 -10.55 10.28
C LEU A 204 1.51 -10.64 11.78
N ARG A 205 0.48 -10.45 12.58
CA ARG A 205 0.57 -10.45 14.06
C ARG A 205 -0.58 -11.26 14.66
N PRO A 206 -0.40 -11.80 15.89
CA PRO A 206 -1.52 -12.30 16.67
C PRO A 206 -2.63 -11.25 16.78
N ASN A 207 -3.86 -11.69 16.87
CA ASN A 207 -5.08 -10.84 16.86
C ASN A 207 -5.39 -10.15 15.52
N MET A 208 -4.74 -10.51 14.43
CA MET A 208 -5.21 -10.20 13.09
C MET A 208 -6.05 -11.35 12.56
N LEU A 209 -7.14 -11.05 11.84
CA LEU A 209 -7.88 -11.97 10.99
C LEU A 209 -7.61 -11.59 9.54
N VAL A 210 -6.87 -12.41 8.85
CA VAL A 210 -6.39 -12.14 7.49
C VAL A 210 -7.33 -12.76 6.49
N LEU A 211 -7.94 -11.93 5.64
CA LEU A 211 -8.82 -12.31 4.55
C LEU A 211 -8.02 -12.44 3.25
N ALA A 212 -8.24 -13.51 2.48
CA ALA A 212 -7.61 -13.67 1.17
C ALA A 212 -8.49 -14.44 0.19
N ASP A 213 -8.33 -14.17 -1.11
CA ASP A 213 -9.05 -14.85 -2.17
C ASP A 213 -8.47 -16.26 -2.44
N ARG A 214 -9.21 -17.07 -3.18
CA ARG A 214 -8.88 -18.45 -3.56
C ARG A 214 -7.54 -18.60 -4.27
N ASN A 215 -7.05 -17.54 -4.93
CA ASN A 215 -5.77 -17.57 -5.64
C ASN A 215 -4.57 -17.56 -4.69
N PHE A 216 -4.74 -17.11 -3.46
CA PHE A 216 -3.68 -17.11 -2.44
C PHE A 216 -3.60 -18.45 -1.71
N PHE A 217 -4.65 -19.28 -1.77
CA PHE A 217 -4.65 -20.53 -1.06
C PHE A 217 -3.64 -21.53 -1.65
N SER A 218 -2.64 -21.87 -0.85
CA SER A 218 -1.79 -23.03 -1.01
C SER A 218 -1.45 -23.58 0.37
N PHE A 219 -1.23 -24.89 0.49
CA PHE A 219 -0.90 -25.51 1.77
C PHE A 219 0.32 -24.88 2.44
N GLY A 220 1.39 -24.64 1.68
CA GLY A 220 2.61 -24.01 2.19
C GLY A 220 2.36 -22.62 2.75
N LEU A 221 1.75 -21.71 1.95
CA LEU A 221 1.47 -20.34 2.39
C LEU A 221 0.48 -20.29 3.57
N TRP A 222 -0.53 -21.18 3.59
CA TRP A 222 -1.45 -21.30 4.71
C TRP A 222 -0.72 -21.60 6.03
N ASN A 223 0.18 -22.61 6.00
CA ASN A 223 0.93 -22.99 7.20
C ASN A 223 1.93 -21.92 7.64
N GLU A 224 2.61 -21.28 6.70
CA GLU A 224 3.52 -20.18 6.97
C GLU A 224 2.76 -18.99 7.59
N ALA A 225 1.60 -18.62 7.03
CA ALA A 225 0.77 -17.54 7.55
C ALA A 225 0.22 -17.87 8.94
N ARG A 226 -0.30 -19.08 9.16
CA ARG A 226 -0.78 -19.55 10.48
C ARG A 226 0.33 -19.52 11.54
N ALA A 227 1.55 -19.86 11.15
CA ALA A 227 2.69 -19.90 12.06
C ALA A 227 3.07 -18.51 12.62
N THR A 228 2.60 -17.42 12.01
CA THR A 228 2.77 -16.05 12.52
C THR A 228 1.92 -15.76 13.76
N GLY A 229 0.93 -16.61 14.06
CA GLY A 229 -0.06 -16.41 15.12
C GLY A 229 -1.28 -15.61 14.69
N ALA A 230 -1.35 -15.15 13.45
CA ALA A 230 -2.55 -14.54 12.88
C ALA A 230 -3.61 -15.60 12.59
N ASP A 231 -4.88 -15.24 12.77
CA ASP A 231 -5.99 -16.05 12.31
C ASP A 231 -6.29 -15.78 10.83
N LEU A 232 -6.75 -16.81 10.13
CA LEU A 232 -6.96 -16.78 8.70
C LEU A 232 -8.43 -17.06 8.36
N LEU A 233 -8.96 -16.36 7.36
CA LEU A 233 -10.26 -16.63 6.75
C LEU A 233 -10.10 -16.52 5.22
N TRP A 234 -9.74 -17.64 4.59
CA TRP A 234 -9.39 -17.67 3.18
C TRP A 234 -10.40 -18.46 2.37
N ARG A 235 -10.72 -17.96 1.19
CA ARG A 235 -11.50 -18.74 0.24
C ARG A 235 -10.64 -19.83 -0.40
N THR A 236 -11.23 -20.99 -0.64
CA THR A 236 -10.64 -22.06 -1.43
C THR A 236 -11.56 -22.48 -2.57
N LYS A 237 -11.05 -23.26 -3.51
CA LYS A 237 -11.86 -23.80 -4.60
C LYS A 237 -12.84 -24.84 -4.06
N ALA A 238 -14.09 -24.81 -4.51
CA ALA A 238 -15.13 -25.73 -4.06
C ALA A 238 -14.80 -27.22 -4.35
N ASN A 239 -13.97 -27.47 -5.37
CA ASN A 239 -13.53 -28.83 -5.73
C ASN A 239 -12.37 -29.35 -4.86
N HIS A 240 -11.89 -28.60 -3.86
CA HIS A 240 -10.92 -29.11 -2.92
C HIS A 240 -11.57 -30.16 -2.02
N VAL A 241 -11.06 -31.38 -2.04
CA VAL A 241 -11.59 -32.46 -1.21
C VAL A 241 -11.13 -32.27 0.22
N LEU A 242 -12.08 -31.97 1.10
CA LEU A 242 -11.88 -31.77 2.53
C LEU A 242 -12.81 -32.74 3.27
N PRO A 243 -12.29 -33.80 3.88
CA PRO A 243 -13.11 -34.77 4.61
C PRO A 243 -13.76 -34.10 5.83
N VAL A 244 -14.97 -34.52 6.17
CA VAL A 244 -15.64 -34.10 7.39
C VAL A 244 -15.12 -34.97 8.53
N ASP A 245 -14.26 -34.38 9.39
CA ASP A 245 -13.75 -35.06 10.57
C ASP A 245 -14.75 -34.93 11.73
N GLU A 246 -15.38 -33.73 11.88
CA GLU A 246 -16.37 -33.42 12.93
C GLU A 246 -17.33 -32.36 12.40
N ALA A 247 -18.63 -32.64 12.42
CA ALA A 247 -19.66 -31.66 12.12
C ALA A 247 -19.93 -30.78 13.34
N LEU A 248 -20.00 -29.45 13.14
CA LEU A 248 -20.24 -28.47 14.19
C LEU A 248 -21.70 -27.98 14.16
N GLY A 249 -22.18 -27.51 15.31
CA GLY A 249 -23.59 -27.15 15.49
C GLY A 249 -24.09 -25.94 14.70
N ASP A 250 -23.18 -25.19 14.07
CA ASP A 250 -23.50 -24.01 13.24
C ASP A 250 -23.44 -24.26 11.74
N GLY A 251 -23.45 -25.54 11.32
CA GLY A 251 -23.40 -25.95 9.92
C GLY A 251 -21.98 -25.98 9.31
N SER A 252 -20.96 -25.55 10.03
CA SER A 252 -19.58 -25.73 9.64
C SER A 252 -19.04 -27.10 10.10
N TYR A 253 -17.83 -27.45 9.68
CA TYR A 253 -17.20 -28.70 10.12
C TYR A 253 -15.69 -28.54 10.26
N LEU A 254 -15.09 -29.38 11.10
CA LEU A 254 -13.64 -29.55 11.16
C LEU A 254 -13.19 -30.51 10.07
N SER A 255 -12.06 -30.18 9.50
CA SER A 255 -11.37 -30.97 8.47
C SER A 255 -9.86 -30.85 8.69
N HIS A 256 -9.11 -31.56 7.88
CA HIS A 256 -7.66 -31.44 7.90
C HIS A 256 -7.08 -31.23 6.51
N LEU A 257 -6.11 -30.32 6.44
CA LEU A 257 -5.28 -30.11 5.25
C LEU A 257 -4.10 -31.09 5.32
N ARG A 258 -3.82 -31.77 4.20
CA ARG A 258 -2.66 -32.65 4.06
C ARG A 258 -1.82 -32.23 2.85
N GLU A 259 -0.52 -32.17 3.03
CA GLU A 259 0.41 -32.08 1.90
C GLU A 259 0.77 -33.50 1.44
N ARG A 260 0.78 -33.71 0.12
CA ARG A 260 0.96 -35.04 -0.49
C ARG A 260 2.25 -35.75 -0.06
N GLN A 261 3.22 -35.01 0.47
CA GLN A 261 4.55 -35.53 0.84
C GLN A 261 4.91 -35.32 2.32
N ARG A 262 4.00 -34.82 3.14
CA ARG A 262 4.25 -34.57 4.58
C ARG A 262 3.20 -35.30 5.44
N PRO A 263 3.62 -35.99 6.52
CA PRO A 263 2.70 -36.69 7.40
C PRO A 263 1.85 -35.79 8.29
N THR A 264 2.19 -34.49 8.40
CA THR A 264 1.50 -33.56 9.30
C THR A 264 0.21 -33.07 8.67
N ALA A 265 -0.91 -33.43 9.30
CA ALA A 265 -2.22 -32.86 9.02
C ALA A 265 -2.42 -31.56 9.83
N VAL A 266 -3.02 -30.56 9.22
CA VAL A 266 -3.37 -29.30 9.88
C VAL A 266 -4.87 -29.20 9.98
N VAL A 267 -5.40 -29.13 11.19
CA VAL A 267 -6.83 -28.93 11.42
C VAL A 267 -7.25 -27.55 10.93
N VAL A 268 -8.35 -27.53 10.18
CA VAL A 268 -9.01 -26.30 9.69
C VAL A 268 -10.51 -26.44 9.89
N ARG A 269 -11.18 -25.32 10.07
CA ARG A 269 -12.63 -25.27 10.03
C ARG A 269 -13.07 -24.83 8.65
N VAL A 270 -14.05 -25.53 8.10
CA VAL A 270 -14.62 -25.32 6.77
C VAL A 270 -16.03 -24.75 6.92
N ILE A 271 -16.31 -23.70 6.17
CA ILE A 271 -17.61 -23.06 6.10
C ILE A 271 -18.05 -23.06 4.63
N ASP A 272 -19.08 -23.82 4.31
CA ASP A 272 -19.70 -23.85 3.01
C ASP A 272 -20.98 -23.00 3.06
N TYR A 273 -21.11 -22.01 2.14
CA TYR A 273 -22.28 -21.18 2.05
C TYR A 273 -22.61 -20.84 0.60
N SER A 274 -23.86 -20.50 0.36
CA SER A 274 -24.34 -19.99 -0.93
C SER A 274 -24.80 -18.53 -0.76
N ILE A 275 -24.64 -17.76 -1.81
CA ILE A 275 -25.19 -16.40 -1.89
C ILE A 275 -26.46 -16.50 -2.73
N ASP A 276 -27.59 -16.23 -2.11
CA ASP A 276 -28.86 -16.09 -2.83
C ASP A 276 -28.98 -14.64 -3.29
N ASP A 277 -28.54 -14.38 -4.52
CA ASP A 277 -28.61 -13.06 -5.15
C ASP A 277 -29.53 -13.15 -6.37
N PRO A 278 -30.82 -12.68 -6.25
CA PRO A 278 -31.75 -12.68 -7.38
C PRO A 278 -31.25 -11.93 -8.61
N GLY A 279 -30.33 -10.96 -8.42
CA GLY A 279 -29.71 -10.18 -9.50
C GLY A 279 -28.55 -10.90 -10.20
N ARG A 280 -28.08 -12.03 -9.67
CA ARG A 280 -26.97 -12.84 -10.21
C ARG A 280 -27.30 -14.33 -10.21
N PRO A 281 -28.27 -14.79 -11.02
CA PRO A 281 -28.70 -16.21 -11.03
C PRO A 281 -27.63 -17.21 -11.46
N GLN A 282 -26.47 -16.74 -11.94
CA GLN A 282 -25.30 -17.56 -12.30
C GLN A 282 -24.14 -17.46 -11.29
N ALA A 283 -24.35 -16.90 -10.08
CA ALA A 283 -23.37 -16.95 -9.01
C ALA A 283 -22.98 -18.41 -8.73
N GLU A 284 -21.67 -18.68 -8.63
CA GLU A 284 -21.15 -20.03 -8.32
C GLU A 284 -21.90 -20.58 -7.10
N GLY A 285 -22.52 -21.76 -7.24
CA GLY A 285 -23.51 -22.29 -6.29
C GLY A 285 -23.02 -22.42 -4.84
N THR A 286 -21.73 -22.67 -4.60
CA THR A 286 -21.19 -22.85 -3.24
C THR A 286 -19.84 -22.16 -3.08
N TYR A 287 -19.75 -21.32 -2.07
CA TYR A 287 -18.49 -20.71 -1.61
C TYR A 287 -17.93 -21.50 -0.44
N ARG A 288 -16.64 -21.76 -0.45
CA ARG A 288 -15.95 -22.47 0.62
C ARG A 288 -14.90 -21.60 1.26
N LEU A 289 -15.02 -21.37 2.56
CA LEU A 289 -14.05 -20.69 3.38
C LEU A 289 -13.33 -21.69 4.29
N LEU A 290 -12.04 -21.45 4.49
CA LEU A 290 -11.21 -22.10 5.48
C LEU A 290 -10.82 -21.10 6.54
N THR A 291 -10.89 -21.48 7.81
CA THR A 291 -10.43 -20.63 8.90
C THR A 291 -9.61 -21.42 9.93
N THR A 292 -8.70 -20.73 10.59
CA THR A 292 -7.96 -21.24 11.75
C THR A 292 -8.77 -21.19 13.05
N ILE A 293 -9.90 -20.44 13.06
CA ILE A 293 -10.79 -20.29 14.21
C ILE A 293 -11.70 -21.55 14.27
N THR A 294 -11.28 -22.55 15.02
CA THR A 294 -11.95 -23.86 15.05
C THR A 294 -13.18 -23.91 15.97
N ASP A 295 -13.26 -23.04 17.00
CA ASP A 295 -14.42 -22.98 17.92
C ASP A 295 -15.52 -22.06 17.36
N PRO A 296 -16.71 -22.60 16.99
CA PRO A 296 -17.81 -21.83 16.43
C PRO A 296 -18.38 -20.79 17.42
N ARG A 297 -18.20 -20.96 18.73
CA ARG A 297 -18.63 -19.95 19.71
C ARG A 297 -17.78 -18.68 19.68
N GLN A 298 -16.51 -18.79 19.28
CA GLN A 298 -15.64 -17.63 19.09
C GLN A 298 -15.99 -16.84 17.83
N ALA A 299 -16.42 -17.52 16.76
CA ALA A 299 -16.81 -16.91 15.50
C ALA A 299 -17.81 -17.83 14.76
N PRO A 300 -19.13 -17.60 14.85
CA PRO A 300 -20.14 -18.36 14.14
C PRO A 300 -19.94 -18.36 12.63
N ALA A 301 -20.36 -19.43 11.96
CA ALA A 301 -20.15 -19.61 10.53
C ALA A 301 -20.84 -18.55 9.67
N ASP A 302 -22.05 -18.16 10.04
CA ASP A 302 -22.83 -17.12 9.37
C ASP A 302 -22.18 -15.74 9.51
N GLU A 303 -21.64 -15.41 10.70
CA GLU A 303 -20.90 -14.18 10.91
C GLU A 303 -19.62 -14.14 10.05
N LEU A 304 -18.85 -15.25 9.98
CA LEU A 304 -17.64 -15.31 9.15
C LEU A 304 -17.98 -15.26 7.65
N ALA A 305 -19.04 -15.89 7.21
CA ALA A 305 -19.52 -15.81 5.83
C ALA A 305 -19.94 -14.36 5.48
N GLY A 306 -20.66 -13.69 6.38
CA GLY A 306 -21.04 -12.29 6.25
C GLY A 306 -19.88 -11.30 6.34
N LEU A 307 -18.79 -11.69 7.04
CA LEU A 307 -17.60 -10.88 7.17
C LEU A 307 -16.68 -10.96 5.94
N TYR A 308 -16.62 -12.11 5.27
CA TYR A 308 -15.68 -12.35 4.18
C TYR A 308 -15.74 -11.31 3.04
N PRO A 309 -16.89 -10.72 2.69
CA PRO A 309 -16.97 -9.60 1.74
C PRO A 309 -16.11 -8.38 2.09
N GLN A 310 -15.73 -8.17 3.36
CA GLN A 310 -14.78 -7.10 3.74
C GLN A 310 -13.43 -7.22 3.00
N ARG A 311 -13.10 -8.38 2.45
CA ARG A 311 -11.95 -8.53 1.56
C ARG A 311 -11.99 -7.57 0.37
N TRP A 312 -13.17 -7.21 -0.11
CA TRP A 312 -13.36 -6.29 -1.24
C TRP A 312 -12.89 -4.86 -0.95
N GLU A 313 -12.69 -4.50 0.32
CA GLU A 313 -12.10 -3.20 0.67
C GLU A 313 -10.69 -3.05 0.07
N PHE A 314 -9.96 -4.14 -0.15
CA PHE A 314 -8.68 -4.07 -0.84
C PHE A 314 -8.82 -3.61 -2.30
N GLU A 315 -9.88 -3.97 -2.98
CA GLU A 315 -10.14 -3.47 -4.35
C GLU A 315 -10.37 -1.96 -4.35
N THR A 316 -11.00 -1.43 -3.31
CA THR A 316 -11.12 0.03 -3.10
C THR A 316 -9.74 0.67 -2.90
N VAL A 317 -8.85 0.07 -2.12
CA VAL A 317 -7.45 0.52 -1.97
C VAL A 317 -6.74 0.57 -3.33
N LEU A 318 -6.92 -0.47 -4.15
CA LEU A 318 -6.31 -0.50 -5.50
C LEU A 318 -6.90 0.55 -6.44
N ASP A 319 -8.20 0.79 -6.37
CA ASP A 319 -8.86 1.85 -7.16
C ASP A 319 -8.37 3.25 -6.73
N GLU A 320 -8.22 3.49 -5.44
CA GLU A 320 -7.64 4.72 -4.93
C GLU A 320 -6.24 4.97 -5.46
N LEU A 321 -5.38 3.97 -5.42
CA LEU A 321 -4.01 4.06 -5.93
C LEU A 321 -3.97 4.24 -7.45
N LYS A 322 -4.72 3.42 -8.19
CA LYS A 322 -4.60 3.31 -9.65
C LYS A 322 -5.42 4.34 -10.39
N THR A 323 -6.63 4.64 -9.89
CA THR A 323 -7.60 5.50 -10.58
C THR A 323 -7.60 6.91 -9.99
N HIS A 324 -7.67 7.03 -8.68
CA HIS A 324 -7.86 8.34 -8.06
C HIS A 324 -6.56 9.10 -7.81
N GLN A 325 -5.53 8.43 -7.32
CA GLN A 325 -4.26 9.07 -7.02
C GLN A 325 -3.38 9.22 -8.27
N ARG A 326 -3.17 8.14 -9.01
CA ARG A 326 -2.32 8.12 -10.20
C ARG A 326 -3.04 8.66 -11.44
N GLY A 327 -4.32 8.40 -11.58
CA GLY A 327 -5.14 8.64 -12.74
C GLY A 327 -5.40 7.35 -13.53
N PRO A 328 -6.56 7.26 -14.21
CA PRO A 328 -6.95 6.06 -14.95
C PRO A 328 -6.00 5.81 -16.13
N ARG A 329 -5.60 4.55 -16.31
CA ARG A 329 -4.73 4.09 -17.43
C ARG A 329 -3.36 4.78 -17.51
N VAL A 330 -2.87 5.35 -16.42
CA VAL A 330 -1.56 6.01 -16.40
C VAL A 330 -0.46 4.96 -16.24
N VAL A 331 0.49 4.98 -17.18
CA VAL A 331 1.74 4.22 -17.11
C VAL A 331 2.71 4.96 -16.20
N LEU A 332 3.48 4.28 -15.34
CA LEU A 332 4.52 4.91 -14.54
C LEU A 332 5.58 5.52 -15.46
N ARG A 333 5.99 6.76 -15.16
CA ARG A 333 6.76 7.60 -16.07
C ARG A 333 8.25 7.27 -16.13
N SER A 334 8.77 6.60 -15.11
CA SER A 334 10.21 6.32 -14.98
C SER A 334 10.66 5.28 -16.00
N LYS A 335 11.72 5.62 -16.73
CA LYS A 335 12.30 4.80 -17.79
C LYS A 335 13.32 3.76 -17.27
N MET A 336 13.65 3.82 -15.99
CA MET A 336 14.61 2.94 -15.32
C MET A 336 13.95 2.25 -14.12
N PRO A 337 14.29 0.99 -13.81
CA PRO A 337 13.69 0.22 -12.73
C PRO A 337 13.74 0.89 -11.36
N ASP A 338 14.86 1.49 -11.00
CA ASP A 338 15.00 2.22 -9.72
C ASP A 338 14.05 3.40 -9.63
N GLY A 339 13.88 4.13 -10.74
CA GLY A 339 12.91 5.20 -10.80
C GLY A 339 11.47 4.71 -10.71
N VAL A 340 11.15 3.53 -11.27
CA VAL A 340 9.84 2.88 -11.12
C VAL A 340 9.59 2.53 -9.65
N ARG A 341 10.56 1.92 -8.97
CA ARG A 341 10.45 1.61 -7.53
C ARG A 341 10.26 2.88 -6.69
N GLN A 342 10.99 3.97 -6.99
CA GLN A 342 10.79 5.26 -6.34
C GLN A 342 9.36 5.78 -6.53
N GLU A 343 8.81 5.73 -7.75
CA GLU A 343 7.44 6.16 -8.01
C GLU A 343 6.44 5.30 -7.23
N LEU A 344 6.61 3.98 -7.22
CA LEU A 344 5.73 3.07 -6.49
C LEU A 344 5.70 3.39 -4.99
N TYR A 345 6.87 3.44 -4.35
CA TYR A 345 6.93 3.75 -2.92
C TYR A 345 6.47 5.18 -2.62
N GLY A 346 6.71 6.13 -3.53
CA GLY A 346 6.13 7.47 -3.43
C GLY A 346 4.59 7.45 -3.44
N TYR A 347 3.97 6.66 -4.34
CA TYR A 347 2.51 6.49 -4.36
C TYR A 347 1.99 5.82 -3.08
N LEU A 348 2.66 4.78 -2.60
CA LEU A 348 2.29 4.08 -1.36
C LEU A 348 2.38 5.00 -0.13
N CYS A 349 3.46 5.78 -0.01
CA CYS A 349 3.62 6.77 1.05
C CYS A 349 2.50 7.82 1.04
N VAL A 350 2.21 8.39 -0.13
CA VAL A 350 1.16 9.42 -0.25
C VAL A 350 -0.22 8.83 0.03
N HIS A 351 -0.52 7.62 -0.47
CA HIS A 351 -1.77 6.92 -0.15
C HIS A 351 -1.93 6.74 1.36
N TYR A 352 -0.91 6.20 2.02
CA TYR A 352 -0.92 6.00 3.47
C TYR A 352 -1.15 7.33 4.22
N ALA A 353 -0.48 8.41 3.83
CA ALA A 353 -0.65 9.70 4.48
C ALA A 353 -2.06 10.29 4.30
N ILE A 354 -2.69 10.10 3.13
CA ILE A 354 -4.08 10.52 2.91
C ILE A 354 -5.03 9.67 3.77
N ARG A 355 -4.83 8.37 3.86
CA ARG A 355 -5.63 7.49 4.70
C ARG A 355 -5.43 7.79 6.20
N TRP A 356 -4.21 8.08 6.62
CA TRP A 356 -3.92 8.58 7.96
C TRP A 356 -4.72 9.84 8.28
N LEU A 357 -4.73 10.84 7.38
CA LEU A 357 -5.50 12.06 7.54
C LEU A 357 -7.00 11.77 7.64
N MET A 358 -7.55 10.95 6.75
CA MET A 358 -8.97 10.56 6.74
C MET A 358 -9.35 9.86 8.05
N HIS A 359 -8.52 8.94 8.52
CA HIS A 359 -8.74 8.24 9.79
C HIS A 359 -8.72 9.20 10.98
N THR A 360 -7.75 10.13 11.02
CA THR A 360 -7.67 11.15 12.09
C THR A 360 -8.94 11.99 12.14
N VAL A 361 -9.39 12.51 10.99
CA VAL A 361 -10.63 13.29 10.91
C VAL A 361 -11.86 12.45 11.30
N ALA A 362 -11.94 11.18 10.89
CA ALA A 362 -13.04 10.31 11.26
C ALA A 362 -13.12 10.08 12.76
N LEU A 363 -11.97 9.90 13.44
CA LEU A 363 -11.93 9.76 14.89
C LEU A 363 -12.41 11.02 15.63
N ASP A 364 -12.05 12.21 15.13
CA ASP A 364 -12.43 13.49 15.74
C ASP A 364 -13.95 13.70 15.74
N VAL A 365 -14.66 13.13 14.75
CA VAL A 365 -16.12 13.27 14.60
C VAL A 365 -16.88 11.99 14.93
N ASP A 366 -16.25 10.97 15.54
CA ASP A 366 -16.80 9.62 15.77
C ASP A 366 -17.43 9.02 14.49
N GLY A 367 -16.82 9.33 13.36
CA GLY A 367 -17.24 8.92 12.03
C GLY A 367 -16.65 7.59 11.60
N ASP A 368 -17.09 7.15 10.42
CA ASP A 368 -16.55 5.98 9.73
C ASP A 368 -15.55 6.46 8.67
N PRO A 369 -14.28 6.01 8.70
CA PRO A 369 -13.28 6.41 7.70
C PRO A 369 -13.71 6.10 6.26
N ASP A 370 -14.50 5.05 6.03
CA ASP A 370 -14.96 4.65 4.70
C ASP A 370 -16.01 5.60 4.11
N ARG A 371 -16.67 6.37 4.95
CA ARG A 371 -17.61 7.42 4.49
C ARG A 371 -16.92 8.68 4.00
N LEU A 372 -15.61 8.80 4.22
CA LEU A 372 -14.83 9.93 3.73
C LEU A 372 -14.36 9.68 2.29
N SER A 373 -14.46 10.68 1.44
CA SER A 373 -14.04 10.55 0.05
C SER A 373 -12.53 10.71 -0.09
N PHE A 374 -11.82 9.66 -0.50
CA PHE A 374 -10.40 9.71 -0.81
C PHE A 374 -10.06 10.80 -1.83
N THR A 375 -10.84 10.90 -2.91
CA THR A 375 -10.65 11.92 -3.94
C THR A 375 -10.76 13.34 -3.40
N ARG A 376 -11.71 13.60 -2.49
CA ARG A 376 -11.84 14.93 -1.85
C ARG A 376 -10.67 15.19 -0.93
N SER A 377 -10.25 14.23 -0.12
CA SER A 377 -9.11 14.34 0.78
C SER A 377 -7.81 14.59 0.02
N LEU A 378 -7.60 13.89 -1.09
CA LEU A 378 -6.46 14.10 -1.99
C LEU A 378 -6.46 15.51 -2.60
N ARG A 379 -7.63 16.02 -3.02
CA ARG A 379 -7.76 17.39 -3.55
C ARG A 379 -7.49 18.46 -2.46
N VAL A 380 -7.90 18.20 -1.23
CA VAL A 380 -7.57 19.08 -0.09
C VAL A 380 -6.07 19.07 0.15
N ALA A 381 -5.44 17.91 0.24
CA ALA A 381 -3.99 17.79 0.41
C ALA A 381 -3.21 18.53 -0.69
N ARG A 382 -3.62 18.41 -1.95
CA ARG A 382 -3.00 19.14 -3.09
C ARG A 382 -3.11 20.66 -2.94
N ARG A 383 -4.27 21.16 -2.50
CA ARG A 383 -4.49 22.62 -2.33
C ARG A 383 -3.73 23.19 -1.14
N THR A 384 -3.67 22.46 -0.04
CA THR A 384 -2.97 22.91 1.17
C THR A 384 -1.46 22.96 1.01
N THR A 385 -0.89 22.18 0.09
CA THR A 385 0.53 22.25 -0.24
C THR A 385 0.93 23.62 -0.80
N ALA A 386 0.07 24.22 -1.64
CA ALA A 386 0.34 25.52 -2.28
C ALA A 386 -0.03 26.74 -1.39
N SER A 387 -0.91 26.57 -0.39
CA SER A 387 -1.54 27.68 0.33
C SER A 387 -1.09 27.85 1.78
N HIS A 388 -0.21 26.99 2.33
CA HIS A 388 0.28 27.16 3.69
C HIS A 388 1.57 27.95 3.72
N PRO A 389 1.64 29.08 4.46
CA PRO A 389 2.89 29.70 4.88
C PRO A 389 3.64 28.64 5.68
N GLY A 390 4.90 28.39 5.30
CA GLY A 390 5.68 27.25 5.73
C GLY A 390 5.53 26.92 7.22
N PHE A 391 5.20 25.70 7.49
CA PHE A 391 5.52 25.10 8.76
C PHE A 391 7.04 24.97 8.79
N SER A 392 7.70 25.86 9.50
CA SER A 392 9.11 25.65 9.80
C SER A 392 9.23 24.33 10.58
N PRO A 393 10.07 23.37 10.17
CA PRO A 393 10.31 22.16 10.96
C PRO A 393 10.82 22.45 12.38
N SER A 394 11.26 23.68 12.65
CA SER A 394 11.71 24.16 13.95
C SER A 394 10.59 24.51 14.93
N ASP A 395 9.33 24.63 14.49
CA ASP A 395 8.21 25.04 15.34
C ASP A 395 7.45 23.87 15.99
N ALA A 396 7.88 22.62 15.75
CA ALA A 396 7.39 21.45 16.46
C ALA A 396 8.27 21.20 17.71
N ARG A 397 8.06 22.02 18.76
CA ARG A 397 8.47 21.70 20.13
C ARG A 397 7.25 21.32 20.94
#